data_aa66dcb996c02315fd51ac8104c91942
#
_entry.id   aa66dcb996c02315fd51ac8104c91942
#
_cell.length_a   1.000
_cell.length_b   1.000
_cell.length_c   1.000
_cell.angle_alpha   90.00
_cell.angle_beta   90.00
_cell.angle_gamma   90.00
#
_symmetry.space_group_name_H-M   'P 1'
#
loop_
_entity.id
_entity.type
_entity.pdbx_description
1 polymer ?
#
loop_
_entity_poly.entity_id
_entity_poly.type
_entity_poly.pdbx_seq_one_letter_code
_entity_poly.pdbx_strand_id
1 'polypeptide(L)'
;MGSNKLQYKINYNDFEIELTILKIEELYPHEEIDEKILKKMLKETEEKGMLYHPIIVDKNSSVILDGTHRFALLKKLNCKFIPVVLVDYNSKRIQVEKWIRKVYLQNPTTIKNKIFEIFKRYNYKILQDEKSSLYDRIIQDLFVWLPLEQPKLIYLENPDIDTNSILVKSLESIVRSEEIKMEFITEKEAIKEVEKRNKNIILFGGKRITKPEVIKVRELKNLHPAKSTRHIFPVKVFYLNTPLEILKLPENEAVNKFHSIIKKKRSKILFPPFKIENTIVTEYAGILFE
;
A
#
# COMPACT_ATOMS: atom_id res chain seq x y z
N MET A 1 20.67 15.68 21.62
CA MET A 1 19.85 15.72 22.85
C MET A 1 18.53 15.06 22.54
N GLY A 2 18.34 13.81 22.98
CA GLY A 2 17.14 13.05 22.72
C GLY A 2 15.96 13.62 23.51
N SER A 3 15.00 14.23 22.82
CA SER A 3 13.72 14.54 23.43
C SER A 3 13.10 13.21 23.87
N ASN A 4 12.81 13.04 25.15
CA ASN A 4 11.99 11.95 25.68
C ASN A 4 10.58 12.07 25.05
N LYS A 5 10.45 11.61 23.79
CA LYS A 5 9.14 11.54 23.12
C LYS A 5 8.32 10.53 23.92
N LEU A 6 7.25 10.96 24.53
CA LEU A 6 6.28 10.08 25.16
C LEU A 6 5.81 9.07 24.11
N GLN A 7 5.99 7.78 24.39
CA GLN A 7 5.64 6.69 23.48
C GLN A 7 4.78 5.69 24.24
N TYR A 8 3.74 5.19 23.59
CA TYR A 8 2.92 4.12 24.12
C TYR A 8 3.32 2.80 23.44
N LYS A 9 4.02 1.93 24.19
CA LYS A 9 4.53 0.67 23.65
C LYS A 9 3.54 -0.46 23.83
N ILE A 10 3.37 -1.26 22.80
CA ILE A 10 2.57 -2.49 22.80
C ILE A 10 3.42 -3.62 22.25
N ASN A 11 3.45 -4.75 22.94
CA ASN A 11 4.06 -5.97 22.46
C ASN A 11 2.94 -6.96 22.07
N TYR A 12 2.98 -7.40 20.82
CA TYR A 12 2.08 -8.44 20.30
C TYR A 12 2.90 -9.64 19.83
N ASN A 13 2.96 -10.71 20.67
CA ASN A 13 3.72 -11.93 20.36
C ASN A 13 5.14 -11.60 19.86
N ASP A 14 5.94 -10.89 20.64
CA ASP A 14 7.31 -10.45 20.32
C ASP A 14 7.43 -9.50 19.13
N PHE A 15 6.35 -8.88 18.72
CA PHE A 15 6.33 -7.79 17.75
C PHE A 15 6.01 -6.48 18.47
N GLU A 16 7.06 -5.68 18.72
CA GLU A 16 6.91 -4.38 19.39
C GLU A 16 6.42 -3.32 18.40
N ILE A 17 5.43 -2.57 18.81
CA ILE A 17 4.96 -1.36 18.13
C ILE A 17 4.92 -0.19 19.11
N GLU A 18 5.15 1.02 18.61
CA GLU A 18 5.12 2.23 19.41
C GLU A 18 4.12 3.22 18.82
N LEU A 19 3.19 3.71 19.64
CA LEU A 19 2.22 4.73 19.26
C LEU A 19 2.72 6.11 19.69
N THR A 20 2.74 7.04 18.75
CA THR A 20 3.10 8.44 18.99
C THR A 20 2.54 9.32 17.88
N ILE A 21 2.86 10.62 17.91
CA ILE A 21 2.71 11.51 16.76
C ILE A 21 4.09 11.96 16.27
N LEU A 22 4.24 12.10 14.95
CA LEU A 22 5.45 12.64 14.32
C LEU A 22 5.11 13.86 13.50
N LYS A 23 6.12 14.72 13.25
CA LYS A 23 6.01 15.84 12.31
C LYS A 23 5.84 15.29 10.91
N ILE A 24 4.89 15.86 10.16
CA ILE A 24 4.63 15.45 8.78
C ILE A 24 5.87 15.67 7.89
N GLU A 25 6.63 16.71 8.16
CA GLU A 25 7.85 17.07 7.41
C GLU A 25 9.03 16.08 7.61
N GLU A 26 8.99 15.26 8.66
CA GLU A 26 10.02 14.24 8.95
C GLU A 26 9.75 12.88 8.26
N LEU A 27 8.63 12.76 7.54
CA LEU A 27 8.16 11.49 6.97
C LEU A 27 8.31 11.43 5.46
N TYR A 28 8.64 10.24 4.97
CA TYR A 28 8.91 9.98 3.56
C TYR A 28 7.90 8.97 2.99
N PRO A 29 7.00 9.38 2.07
CA PRO A 29 6.16 8.42 1.36
C PRO A 29 7.02 7.60 0.39
N HIS A 30 6.68 6.33 0.16
CA HIS A 30 7.38 5.48 -0.81
C HIS A 30 6.56 5.23 -2.08
N GLU A 31 5.27 5.53 -2.06
CA GLU A 31 4.36 5.39 -3.20
C GLU A 31 3.65 6.70 -3.51
N GLU A 32 3.27 6.85 -4.77
CA GLU A 32 2.36 7.90 -5.21
C GLU A 32 0.96 7.70 -4.61
N ILE A 33 0.14 8.74 -4.68
CA ILE A 33 -1.24 8.73 -4.23
C ILE A 33 -2.21 8.65 -5.41
N ASP A 34 -3.38 8.08 -5.19
CA ASP A 34 -4.52 8.24 -6.09
C ASP A 34 -5.32 9.48 -5.68
N GLU A 35 -5.33 10.50 -6.54
CA GLU A 35 -5.99 11.79 -6.27
C GLU A 35 -7.52 11.64 -6.09
N LYS A 36 -8.16 10.63 -6.72
CA LYS A 36 -9.60 10.39 -6.53
C LYS A 36 -9.88 9.88 -5.12
N ILE A 37 -9.06 8.95 -4.65
CA ILE A 37 -9.15 8.43 -3.27
C ILE A 37 -8.89 9.57 -2.28
N LEU A 38 -7.85 10.38 -2.52
CA LEU A 38 -7.51 11.49 -1.65
C LEU A 38 -8.63 12.51 -1.52
N LYS A 39 -9.26 12.91 -2.65
CA LYS A 39 -10.39 13.85 -2.64
C LYS A 39 -11.57 13.34 -1.81
N LYS A 40 -11.92 12.04 -1.94
CA LYS A 40 -12.97 11.43 -1.15
C LYS A 40 -12.64 11.45 0.34
N MET A 41 -11.43 11.04 0.71
CA MET A 41 -10.98 11.01 2.10
C MET A 41 -10.92 12.41 2.72
N LEU A 42 -10.52 13.45 1.95
CA LEU A 42 -10.49 14.84 2.41
C LEU A 42 -11.86 15.26 2.92
N LYS A 43 -12.88 15.15 2.07
CA LYS A 43 -14.26 15.52 2.41
C LYS A 43 -14.75 14.82 3.67
N GLU A 44 -14.60 13.51 3.73
CA GLU A 44 -15.03 12.71 4.89
C GLU A 44 -14.30 13.10 6.18
N THR A 45 -12.99 13.39 6.09
CA THR A 45 -12.17 13.73 7.27
C THR A 45 -12.43 15.15 7.77
N GLU A 46 -12.65 16.11 6.87
CA GLU A 46 -13.03 17.48 7.23
C GLU A 46 -14.40 17.51 7.92
N GLU A 47 -15.39 16.82 7.37
CA GLU A 47 -16.73 16.73 7.96
C GLU A 47 -16.73 16.13 9.37
N LYS A 48 -15.85 15.15 9.62
CA LYS A 48 -15.74 14.46 10.90
C LYS A 48 -14.79 15.12 11.89
N GLY A 49 -13.91 16.01 11.42
CA GLY A 49 -12.90 16.69 12.24
C GLY A 49 -11.87 15.75 12.89
N MET A 50 -11.68 14.51 12.37
CA MET A 50 -10.98 13.44 13.06
C MET A 50 -10.28 12.49 12.09
N LEU A 51 -9.04 12.08 12.41
CA LEU A 51 -8.36 10.96 11.77
C LEU A 51 -8.60 9.68 12.59
N TYR A 52 -9.23 8.68 11.98
CA TYR A 52 -9.59 7.44 12.68
C TYR A 52 -8.40 6.51 12.91
N HIS A 53 -7.59 6.29 11.89
CA HIS A 53 -6.52 5.28 11.90
C HIS A 53 -5.14 5.93 11.79
N PRO A 54 -4.14 5.48 12.57
CA PRO A 54 -2.76 5.94 12.42
C PRO A 54 -2.17 5.43 11.10
N ILE A 55 -1.05 6.00 10.68
CA ILE A 55 -0.20 5.43 9.64
C ILE A 55 0.84 4.50 10.27
N ILE A 56 1.45 3.62 9.45
CA ILE A 56 2.56 2.75 9.90
C ILE A 56 3.85 3.26 9.27
N VAL A 57 4.88 3.43 10.10
CA VAL A 57 6.15 4.05 9.73
C VAL A 57 7.31 3.18 10.24
N ASP A 58 8.35 3.02 9.43
CA ASP A 58 9.61 2.44 9.90
C ASP A 58 10.32 3.39 10.87
N LYS A 59 10.60 2.92 12.09
CA LYS A 59 11.22 3.72 13.14
C LYS A 59 12.66 4.19 12.81
N ASN A 60 13.35 3.48 11.92
CA ASN A 60 14.75 3.75 11.59
C ASN A 60 14.89 4.73 10.41
N SER A 61 14.02 4.62 9.42
CA SER A 61 14.11 5.42 8.18
C SER A 61 13.08 6.54 8.08
N SER A 62 12.06 6.56 8.93
CA SER A 62 10.88 7.45 8.80
C SER A 62 10.09 7.26 7.50
N VAL A 63 10.28 6.14 6.81
CA VAL A 63 9.51 5.81 5.60
C VAL A 63 8.13 5.30 6.00
N ILE A 64 7.10 5.84 5.34
CA ILE A 64 5.71 5.45 5.53
C ILE A 64 5.51 4.10 4.85
N LEU A 65 5.12 3.07 5.61
CA LEU A 65 4.87 1.71 5.12
C LEU A 65 3.39 1.48 4.78
N ASP A 66 2.48 2.12 5.51
CA ASP A 66 1.03 2.11 5.25
C ASP A 66 0.41 3.46 5.60
N GLY A 67 -0.49 3.94 4.75
CA GLY A 67 -1.24 5.17 4.99
C GLY A 67 -0.75 6.39 4.23
N THR A 68 -0.12 6.24 3.08
CA THR A 68 0.35 7.35 2.22
C THR A 68 -0.78 8.34 1.88
N HIS A 69 -2.01 7.89 1.65
CA HIS A 69 -3.16 8.78 1.42
C HIS A 69 -3.52 9.59 2.69
N ARG A 70 -3.46 8.97 3.89
CA ARG A 70 -3.68 9.67 5.18
C ARG A 70 -2.62 10.74 5.45
N PHE A 71 -1.38 10.45 5.11
CA PHE A 71 -0.29 11.41 5.15
C PHE A 71 -0.54 12.61 4.22
N ALA A 72 -0.84 12.36 2.95
CA ALA A 72 -1.12 13.41 1.96
C ALA A 72 -2.35 14.25 2.34
N LEU A 73 -3.38 13.61 2.89
CA LEU A 73 -4.59 14.24 3.42
C LEU A 73 -4.26 15.24 4.52
N LEU A 74 -3.53 14.82 5.56
CA LEU A 74 -3.20 15.70 6.68
C LEU A 74 -2.28 16.85 6.26
N LYS A 75 -1.38 16.62 5.30
CA LYS A 75 -0.57 17.68 4.70
C LYS A 75 -1.45 18.72 3.99
N LYS A 76 -2.47 18.31 3.23
CA LYS A 76 -3.44 19.22 2.60
C LYS A 76 -4.30 19.99 3.63
N LEU A 77 -4.57 19.37 4.79
CA LEU A 77 -5.30 20.00 5.90
C LEU A 77 -4.42 20.90 6.79
N ASN A 78 -3.17 21.15 6.39
CA ASN A 78 -2.20 21.94 7.16
C ASN A 78 -1.99 21.44 8.59
N CYS A 79 -2.09 20.13 8.81
CA CYS A 79 -1.68 19.52 10.06
C CYS A 79 -0.15 19.50 10.15
N LYS A 80 0.38 19.73 11.36
CA LYS A 80 1.82 19.68 11.64
C LYS A 80 2.27 18.27 12.01
N PHE A 81 1.36 17.49 12.62
CA PHE A 81 1.61 16.16 13.15
C PHE A 81 0.68 15.13 12.55
N ILE A 82 1.10 13.87 12.64
CA ILE A 82 0.32 12.70 12.24
C ILE A 82 0.48 11.58 13.25
N PRO A 83 -0.60 10.87 13.64
CA PRO A 83 -0.54 9.69 14.48
C PRO A 83 0.15 8.54 13.74
N VAL A 84 1.13 7.93 14.38
CA VAL A 84 1.93 6.86 13.80
C VAL A 84 2.01 5.63 14.69
N VAL A 85 2.10 4.49 14.05
CA VAL A 85 2.57 3.22 14.61
C VAL A 85 3.98 3.03 14.11
N LEU A 86 4.98 3.14 14.97
CA LEU A 86 6.36 2.86 14.65
C LEU A 86 6.65 1.37 14.77
N VAL A 87 7.30 0.82 13.76
CA VAL A 87 7.70 -0.58 13.69
C VAL A 87 9.17 -0.71 13.28
N ASP A 88 9.81 -1.79 13.66
CA ASP A 88 11.11 -2.16 13.08
C ASP A 88 10.87 -2.88 11.75
N TYR A 89 11.12 -2.18 10.64
CA TYR A 89 10.88 -2.75 9.30
C TYR A 89 11.83 -3.89 8.95
N ASN A 90 12.97 -4.04 9.66
CA ASN A 90 13.87 -5.18 9.49
C ASN A 90 13.29 -6.49 10.05
N SER A 91 12.23 -6.40 10.87
CA SER A 91 11.56 -7.59 11.40
C SER A 91 11.14 -8.55 10.29
N LYS A 92 11.54 -9.83 10.41
CA LYS A 92 11.13 -10.92 9.50
C LYS A 92 9.61 -11.15 9.50
N ARG A 93 8.91 -10.67 10.52
CA ARG A 93 7.46 -10.77 10.64
C ARG A 93 6.69 -9.81 9.74
N ILE A 94 7.34 -8.77 9.20
CA ILE A 94 6.76 -7.89 8.18
C ILE A 94 7.12 -8.46 6.81
N GLN A 95 6.10 -8.76 6.01
CA GLN A 95 6.27 -9.22 4.64
C GLN A 95 5.88 -8.13 3.65
N VAL A 96 6.47 -8.16 2.47
CA VAL A 96 6.15 -7.25 1.38
C VAL A 96 5.70 -8.07 0.18
N GLU A 97 4.46 -7.91 -0.20
CA GLU A 97 3.86 -8.39 -1.44
C GLU A 97 3.60 -7.21 -2.36
N LYS A 98 3.04 -7.46 -3.52
CA LYS A 98 2.56 -6.42 -4.42
C LYS A 98 1.05 -6.50 -4.64
N TRP A 99 0.44 -5.40 -5.01
CA TRP A 99 -0.91 -5.37 -5.53
C TRP A 99 -0.90 -5.68 -7.02
N ILE A 100 -1.82 -6.52 -7.45
CA ILE A 100 -2.02 -6.89 -8.84
C ILE A 100 -3.31 -6.23 -9.34
N ARG A 101 -3.26 -5.65 -10.55
CA ARG A 101 -4.39 -5.03 -11.21
C ARG A 101 -5.15 -6.11 -11.97
N LYS A 102 -6.43 -6.27 -11.64
CA LYS A 102 -7.38 -7.12 -12.35
C LYS A 102 -8.29 -6.24 -13.18
N VAL A 103 -8.24 -6.41 -14.47
CA VAL A 103 -8.97 -5.61 -15.47
C VAL A 103 -10.05 -6.47 -16.10
N TYR A 104 -11.29 -5.98 -16.13
CA TYR A 104 -12.44 -6.70 -16.66
C TYR A 104 -12.67 -6.33 -18.12
N LEU A 105 -12.53 -7.28 -19.03
CA LEU A 105 -12.61 -7.05 -20.46
C LEU A 105 -14.03 -7.17 -20.97
N GLN A 106 -14.48 -6.17 -21.75
CA GLN A 106 -15.64 -6.30 -22.64
C GLN A 106 -15.22 -6.83 -24.01
N ASN A 107 -14.05 -6.40 -24.52
CA ASN A 107 -13.44 -6.89 -25.75
C ASN A 107 -11.92 -7.05 -25.60
N PRO A 108 -11.40 -8.30 -25.53
CA PRO A 108 -9.98 -8.57 -25.29
C PRO A 108 -9.05 -8.05 -26.41
N THR A 109 -9.52 -7.95 -27.65
CA THR A 109 -8.65 -7.74 -28.83
C THR A 109 -8.07 -6.32 -28.86
N THR A 110 -8.86 -5.30 -28.49
CA THR A 110 -8.44 -3.90 -28.57
C THR A 110 -7.27 -3.57 -27.65
N ILE A 111 -7.35 -4.03 -26.40
CA ILE A 111 -6.33 -3.77 -25.38
C ILE A 111 -5.05 -4.54 -25.65
N LYS A 112 -5.16 -5.79 -26.16
CA LYS A 112 -4.01 -6.65 -26.44
C LYS A 112 -2.98 -5.97 -27.32
N ASN A 113 -3.39 -5.39 -28.42
CA ASN A 113 -2.47 -4.73 -29.36
C ASN A 113 -1.77 -3.54 -28.70
N LYS A 114 -2.50 -2.72 -27.92
CA LYS A 114 -1.92 -1.60 -27.18
C LYS A 114 -0.88 -2.07 -26.15
N ILE A 115 -1.13 -3.17 -25.46
CA ILE A 115 -0.17 -3.76 -24.52
C ILE A 115 1.10 -4.20 -25.24
N PHE A 116 0.99 -4.92 -26.34
CA PHE A 116 2.17 -5.35 -27.13
C PHE A 116 2.98 -4.17 -27.65
N GLU A 117 2.32 -3.07 -28.09
CA GLU A 117 3.03 -1.86 -28.52
C GLU A 117 3.86 -1.22 -27.41
N ILE A 118 3.36 -1.23 -26.17
CA ILE A 118 4.12 -0.74 -25.01
C ILE A 118 5.40 -1.58 -24.81
N PHE A 119 5.27 -2.92 -24.85
CA PHE A 119 6.39 -3.81 -24.57
C PHE A 119 7.42 -3.91 -25.70
N LYS A 120 7.08 -3.59 -26.94
CA LYS A 120 8.01 -3.64 -28.11
C LYS A 120 9.35 -2.92 -27.89
N ARG A 121 9.37 -1.91 -27.02
CA ARG A 121 10.58 -1.11 -26.73
C ARG A 121 11.46 -1.71 -25.64
N TYR A 122 11.03 -2.82 -25.04
CA TYR A 122 11.72 -3.47 -23.92
C TYR A 122 12.06 -4.91 -24.27
N ASN A 123 13.11 -5.42 -23.66
CA ASN A 123 13.50 -6.82 -23.83
C ASN A 123 12.60 -7.75 -22.99
N TYR A 124 11.35 -7.86 -23.40
CA TYR A 124 10.36 -8.70 -22.71
C TYR A 124 10.45 -10.16 -23.12
N LYS A 125 9.99 -11.04 -22.24
CA LYS A 125 9.88 -12.47 -22.48
C LYS A 125 8.41 -12.89 -22.50
N ILE A 126 8.11 -14.00 -23.18
CA ILE A 126 6.77 -14.59 -23.23
C ILE A 126 6.87 -16.01 -22.70
N LEU A 127 6.04 -16.34 -21.71
CA LEU A 127 5.86 -17.67 -21.20
C LEU A 127 4.51 -18.24 -21.66
N GLN A 128 4.50 -19.49 -22.11
CA GLN A 128 3.30 -20.23 -22.48
C GLN A 128 3.25 -21.53 -21.68
N ASP A 129 2.18 -21.73 -20.94
CA ASP A 129 1.72 -23.01 -20.34
C ASP A 129 2.62 -23.75 -19.30
N GLU A 130 3.70 -23.18 -18.78
CA GLU A 130 4.48 -23.78 -17.70
C GLU A 130 4.02 -23.27 -16.32
N LYS A 131 3.16 -24.05 -15.61
CA LYS A 131 2.49 -23.59 -14.39
C LYS A 131 3.43 -23.14 -13.26
N SER A 132 4.52 -23.82 -12.97
CA SER A 132 5.40 -23.48 -11.83
C SER A 132 6.17 -22.18 -12.07
N SER A 133 6.76 -22.02 -13.26
CA SER A 133 7.46 -20.79 -13.63
C SER A 133 6.53 -19.59 -13.80
N LEU A 134 5.27 -19.82 -14.19
CA LEU A 134 4.24 -18.79 -14.33
C LEU A 134 3.96 -18.06 -13.00
N TYR A 135 3.81 -18.78 -11.90
CA TYR A 135 3.52 -18.19 -10.60
C TYR A 135 4.70 -17.38 -10.08
N ASP A 136 5.91 -17.87 -10.24
CA ASP A 136 7.13 -17.15 -9.87
C ASP A 136 7.25 -15.82 -10.62
N ARG A 137 6.96 -15.80 -11.93
CA ARG A 137 6.98 -14.56 -12.72
C ARG A 137 5.88 -13.58 -12.31
N ILE A 138 4.68 -14.07 -12.02
CA ILE A 138 3.59 -13.24 -11.49
C ILE A 138 3.99 -12.59 -10.17
N ILE A 139 4.70 -13.31 -9.31
CA ILE A 139 5.10 -12.83 -7.99
C ILE A 139 6.31 -11.89 -8.07
N GLN A 140 7.35 -12.22 -8.84
CA GLN A 140 8.62 -11.50 -8.80
C GLN A 140 8.73 -10.36 -9.81
N ASP A 141 8.23 -10.56 -11.02
CA ASP A 141 8.52 -9.69 -12.16
C ASP A 141 7.41 -8.67 -12.44
N LEU A 142 7.72 -7.70 -13.29
CA LEU A 142 6.71 -6.94 -13.99
C LEU A 142 6.08 -7.87 -15.03
N PHE A 143 4.77 -7.99 -15.01
CA PHE A 143 4.06 -8.93 -15.88
C PHE A 143 2.72 -8.41 -16.38
N VAL A 144 2.28 -8.99 -17.50
CA VAL A 144 0.91 -8.95 -18.00
C VAL A 144 0.49 -10.36 -18.38
N TRP A 145 -0.58 -10.84 -17.76
CA TRP A 145 -1.24 -12.10 -18.16
C TRP A 145 -2.41 -11.81 -19.07
N LEU A 146 -2.41 -12.44 -20.26
CA LEU A 146 -3.41 -12.27 -21.30
C LEU A 146 -4.19 -13.57 -21.50
N PRO A 147 -5.53 -13.55 -21.35
CA PRO A 147 -6.40 -14.71 -21.47
C PRO A 147 -6.75 -14.99 -22.96
N LEU A 148 -5.77 -15.36 -23.76
CA LEU A 148 -5.96 -15.71 -25.15
C LEU A 148 -6.44 -17.17 -25.27
N GLU A 149 -6.73 -17.64 -26.52
CA GLU A 149 -6.98 -19.07 -26.76
C GLU A 149 -5.87 -19.95 -26.15
N GLN A 150 -4.63 -19.54 -26.37
CA GLN A 150 -3.47 -19.99 -25.62
C GLN A 150 -3.02 -18.84 -24.71
N PRO A 151 -3.27 -18.93 -23.38
CA PRO A 151 -2.92 -17.89 -22.44
C PRO A 151 -1.43 -17.54 -22.51
N LYS A 152 -1.10 -16.25 -22.46
CA LYS A 152 0.28 -15.77 -22.52
C LYS A 152 0.59 -14.90 -21.30
N LEU A 153 1.73 -15.14 -20.69
CA LEU A 153 2.35 -14.24 -19.74
C LEU A 153 3.48 -13.48 -20.45
N ILE A 154 3.33 -12.17 -20.56
CA ILE A 154 4.42 -11.26 -20.96
C ILE A 154 5.06 -10.78 -19.68
N TYR A 155 6.39 -10.83 -19.58
CA TYR A 155 7.07 -10.37 -18.38
C TYR A 155 8.42 -9.73 -18.69
N LEU A 156 8.86 -8.88 -17.77
CA LEU A 156 10.16 -8.24 -17.77
C LEU A 156 10.85 -8.54 -16.44
N GLU A 157 11.99 -9.25 -16.51
CA GLU A 157 12.74 -9.68 -15.35
C GLU A 157 13.39 -8.48 -14.66
N ASN A 158 13.10 -8.30 -13.39
CA ASN A 158 13.71 -7.33 -12.50
C ASN A 158 14.05 -5.96 -13.16
N PRO A 159 13.08 -5.26 -13.76
CA PRO A 159 13.33 -3.94 -14.34
C PRO A 159 13.79 -2.96 -13.24
N ASP A 160 14.55 -1.94 -13.64
CA ASP A 160 14.83 -0.82 -12.73
C ASP A 160 13.54 -0.11 -12.31
N ILE A 161 13.64 0.76 -11.29
CA ILE A 161 12.48 1.43 -10.70
C ILE A 161 11.75 2.33 -11.70
N ASP A 162 12.49 3.03 -12.55
CA ASP A 162 11.92 3.96 -13.53
C ASP A 162 11.19 3.20 -14.64
N THR A 163 11.81 2.17 -15.20
CA THR A 163 11.20 1.28 -16.19
C THR A 163 9.93 0.62 -15.62
N ASN A 164 9.99 0.09 -14.39
CA ASN A 164 8.84 -0.49 -13.72
C ASN A 164 7.71 0.53 -13.56
N SER A 165 8.03 1.75 -13.14
CA SER A 165 7.06 2.84 -12.95
C SER A 165 6.41 3.25 -14.26
N ILE A 166 7.20 3.47 -15.31
CA ILE A 166 6.73 3.87 -16.64
C ILE A 166 5.77 2.82 -17.20
N LEU A 167 6.13 1.54 -17.13
CA LEU A 167 5.31 0.46 -17.68
C LEU A 167 4.00 0.29 -16.93
N VAL A 168 4.02 0.26 -15.61
CA VAL A 168 2.79 0.16 -14.80
C VAL A 168 1.85 1.32 -15.09
N LYS A 169 2.34 2.56 -15.10
CA LYS A 169 1.54 3.75 -15.41
C LYS A 169 1.00 3.74 -16.83
N SER A 170 1.79 3.28 -17.80
CA SER A 170 1.33 3.16 -19.19
C SER A 170 0.20 2.15 -19.33
N LEU A 171 0.29 1.00 -18.65
CA LEU A 171 -0.76 0.00 -18.62
C LEU A 171 -2.04 0.54 -17.94
N GLU A 172 -1.91 1.20 -16.79
CA GLU A 172 -3.05 1.85 -16.13
C GLU A 172 -3.67 2.95 -16.99
N SER A 173 -2.87 3.71 -17.73
CA SER A 173 -3.37 4.75 -18.63
C SER A 173 -4.24 4.18 -19.76
N ILE A 174 -3.84 3.04 -20.35
CA ILE A 174 -4.68 2.34 -21.35
C ILE A 174 -6.02 1.95 -20.73
N VAL A 175 -6.01 1.34 -19.55
CA VAL A 175 -7.22 0.88 -18.87
C VAL A 175 -8.17 2.06 -18.58
N ARG A 176 -7.60 3.19 -18.13
CA ARG A 176 -8.36 4.41 -17.80
C ARG A 176 -8.91 5.08 -19.06
N SER A 177 -8.15 5.12 -20.16
CA SER A 177 -8.60 5.75 -21.44
C SER A 177 -9.74 4.98 -22.10
N GLU A 178 -9.87 3.70 -21.84
CA GLU A 178 -10.95 2.84 -22.34
C GLU A 178 -12.09 2.71 -21.33
N GLU A 179 -12.07 3.47 -20.23
CA GLU A 179 -13.07 3.45 -19.14
C GLU A 179 -13.34 2.05 -18.57
N ILE A 180 -12.34 1.17 -18.60
CA ILE A 180 -12.48 -0.22 -18.19
C ILE A 180 -12.38 -0.35 -16.67
N LYS A 181 -13.24 -1.18 -16.11
CA LYS A 181 -13.21 -1.48 -14.68
C LYS A 181 -11.90 -2.20 -14.31
N MET A 182 -11.22 -1.65 -13.31
CA MET A 182 -9.99 -2.21 -12.71
C MET A 182 -10.14 -2.28 -11.20
N GLU A 183 -9.65 -3.34 -10.60
CA GLU A 183 -9.55 -3.51 -9.16
C GLU A 183 -8.17 -4.03 -8.77
N PHE A 184 -7.79 -3.84 -7.49
CA PHE A 184 -6.55 -4.35 -6.94
C PHE A 184 -6.83 -5.63 -6.17
N ILE A 185 -6.07 -6.68 -6.49
CA ILE A 185 -6.17 -8.00 -5.87
C ILE A 185 -4.81 -8.43 -5.32
N THR A 186 -4.81 -9.38 -4.39
CA THR A 186 -3.60 -9.96 -3.81
C THR A 186 -2.92 -10.93 -4.78
N GLU A 187 -1.64 -11.25 -4.53
CA GLU A 187 -0.90 -12.25 -5.31
C GLU A 187 -1.61 -13.61 -5.31
N LYS A 188 -2.14 -14.03 -4.15
CA LYS A 188 -2.89 -15.28 -4.00
C LYS A 188 -4.18 -15.31 -4.84
N GLU A 189 -4.91 -14.20 -4.87
CA GLU A 189 -6.11 -14.07 -5.70
C GLU A 189 -5.77 -14.07 -7.19
N ALA A 190 -4.68 -13.42 -7.59
CA ALA A 190 -4.23 -13.40 -8.98
C ALA A 190 -3.88 -14.81 -9.48
N ILE A 191 -3.16 -15.61 -8.68
CA ILE A 191 -2.87 -17.01 -9.00
C ILE A 191 -4.16 -17.81 -9.22
N LYS A 192 -5.15 -17.66 -8.33
CA LYS A 192 -6.45 -18.30 -8.49
C LYS A 192 -7.17 -17.88 -9.78
N GLU A 193 -7.10 -16.63 -10.17
CA GLU A 193 -7.71 -16.16 -11.41
C GLU A 193 -7.03 -16.77 -12.64
N VAL A 194 -5.71 -16.91 -12.62
CA VAL A 194 -4.94 -17.59 -13.68
C VAL A 194 -5.33 -19.07 -13.78
N GLU A 195 -5.47 -19.76 -12.64
CA GLU A 195 -5.89 -21.16 -12.58
C GLU A 195 -7.29 -21.39 -13.18
N LYS A 196 -8.22 -20.45 -12.94
CA LYS A 196 -9.58 -20.49 -13.52
C LYS A 196 -9.59 -20.27 -15.03
N ARG A 197 -8.49 -19.80 -15.63
CA ARG A 197 -8.39 -19.43 -17.05
C ARG A 197 -9.55 -18.50 -17.51
N ASN A 198 -9.89 -17.53 -16.68
CA ASN A 198 -10.97 -16.59 -16.98
C ASN A 198 -10.62 -15.72 -18.20
N LYS A 199 -11.33 -15.94 -19.32
CA LYS A 199 -11.06 -15.25 -20.60
C LYS A 199 -11.45 -13.77 -20.60
N ASN A 200 -12.17 -13.31 -19.59
CA ASN A 200 -12.70 -11.95 -19.54
C ASN A 200 -11.89 -11.01 -18.64
N ILE A 201 -10.69 -11.40 -18.22
CA ILE A 201 -9.83 -10.56 -17.39
C ILE A 201 -8.40 -10.50 -17.93
N ILE A 202 -7.75 -9.36 -17.69
CA ILE A 202 -6.28 -9.24 -17.77
C ILE A 202 -5.76 -9.02 -16.36
N LEU A 203 -4.60 -9.60 -16.05
CA LEU A 203 -3.87 -9.31 -14.82
C LEU A 203 -2.55 -8.64 -15.18
N PHE A 204 -2.19 -7.59 -14.45
CA PHE A 204 -0.84 -7.02 -14.55
C PHE A 204 -0.35 -6.47 -13.21
N GLY A 205 0.96 -6.46 -13.04
CA GLY A 205 1.61 -5.91 -11.86
C GLY A 205 3.03 -5.49 -12.16
N GLY A 206 3.56 -4.56 -11.36
CA GLY A 206 4.96 -4.22 -11.38
C GLY A 206 5.83 -5.36 -10.83
N LYS A 207 7.14 -5.19 -10.81
CA LYS A 207 8.03 -6.09 -10.10
C LYS A 207 7.76 -6.08 -8.60
N ARG A 208 8.16 -7.12 -7.90
CA ARG A 208 8.16 -7.12 -6.43
C ARG A 208 9.19 -6.10 -5.92
N ILE A 209 8.74 -5.20 -5.08
CA ILE A 209 9.60 -4.22 -4.42
C ILE A 209 10.12 -4.82 -3.12
N THR A 210 11.42 -4.81 -2.93
CA THR A 210 12.06 -5.32 -1.71
C THR A 210 12.08 -4.28 -0.59
N LYS A 211 12.24 -4.71 0.67
CA LYS A 211 12.36 -3.77 1.81
C LYS A 211 13.47 -2.73 1.63
N PRO A 212 14.69 -3.09 1.18
CA PRO A 212 15.73 -2.09 0.89
C PRO A 212 15.29 -1.07 -0.17
N GLU A 213 14.58 -1.49 -1.23
CA GLU A 213 14.08 -0.58 -2.26
C GLU A 213 13.01 0.38 -1.71
N VAL A 214 12.13 -0.08 -0.81
CA VAL A 214 11.17 0.79 -0.11
C VAL A 214 11.89 1.87 0.71
N ILE A 215 12.93 1.51 1.46
CA ILE A 215 13.69 2.47 2.28
C ILE A 215 14.50 3.44 1.40
N LYS A 216 15.06 2.95 0.29
CA LYS A 216 15.90 3.72 -0.62
C LYS A 216 15.16 4.90 -1.27
N VAL A 217 13.83 4.91 -1.26
CA VAL A 217 13.01 6.02 -1.78
C VAL A 217 13.37 7.37 -1.15
N ARG A 218 13.90 7.41 0.10
CA ARG A 218 14.39 8.65 0.70
C ARG A 218 15.49 9.35 -0.10
N GLU A 219 16.25 8.58 -0.87
CA GLU A 219 17.38 9.04 -1.69
C GLU A 219 16.95 9.28 -3.16
N LEU A 220 15.80 8.74 -3.54
CA LEU A 220 15.29 8.81 -4.91
C LEU A 220 14.38 10.03 -5.09
N LYS A 221 14.39 10.57 -6.30
CA LYS A 221 13.46 11.65 -6.69
C LYS A 221 12.06 11.13 -7.02
N ASN A 222 11.96 9.85 -7.43
CA ASN A 222 10.74 9.25 -7.93
C ASN A 222 10.16 8.27 -6.92
N LEU A 223 8.86 8.38 -6.67
CA LEU A 223 8.09 7.42 -5.88
C LEU A 223 7.70 6.21 -6.73
N HIS A 224 7.48 5.07 -6.08
CA HIS A 224 6.83 3.94 -6.74
C HIS A 224 5.39 4.32 -7.15
N PRO A 225 4.84 3.76 -8.21
CA PRO A 225 3.42 3.92 -8.54
C PRO A 225 2.53 3.57 -7.36
N ALA A 226 1.38 4.22 -7.27
CA ALA A 226 0.39 3.89 -6.24
C ALA A 226 0.06 2.40 -6.25
N LYS A 227 -0.08 1.79 -5.06
CA LYS A 227 -0.37 0.35 -4.96
C LYS A 227 0.70 -0.56 -5.59
N SER A 228 1.97 -0.20 -5.46
CA SER A 228 3.10 -1.07 -5.85
C SER A 228 3.43 -2.10 -4.78
N THR A 229 3.26 -1.74 -3.51
CA THR A 229 3.56 -2.61 -2.37
C THR A 229 2.31 -2.95 -1.56
N ARG A 230 2.33 -4.12 -0.95
CA ARG A 230 1.36 -4.58 0.04
C ARG A 230 2.11 -5.09 1.26
N HIS A 231 2.15 -4.28 2.30
CA HIS A 231 2.79 -4.67 3.55
C HIS A 231 1.84 -5.52 4.41
N ILE A 232 2.31 -6.70 4.82
CA ILE A 232 1.63 -7.58 5.75
C ILE A 232 2.32 -7.45 7.10
N PHE A 233 1.58 -6.96 8.08
CA PHE A 233 2.05 -6.79 9.45
C PHE A 233 1.43 -7.87 10.34
N PRO A 234 2.08 -8.31 11.42
CA PRO A 234 1.46 -9.22 12.39
C PRO A 234 0.21 -8.64 13.05
N VAL A 235 0.21 -7.31 13.23
CA VAL A 235 -0.86 -6.57 13.90
C VAL A 235 -0.97 -5.15 13.35
N LYS A 236 -2.21 -4.63 13.27
CA LYS A 236 -2.48 -3.22 12.93
C LYS A 236 -3.33 -2.56 14.02
N VAL A 237 -3.18 -1.24 14.15
CA VAL A 237 -3.92 -0.43 15.12
C VAL A 237 -5.08 0.29 14.43
N PHE A 238 -6.24 0.30 15.10
CA PHE A 238 -7.47 0.89 14.59
C PHE A 238 -8.10 1.84 15.60
N TYR A 239 -8.83 2.83 15.10
CA TYR A 239 -9.67 3.78 15.84
C TYR A 239 -8.95 4.54 16.95
N LEU A 240 -7.74 5.04 16.67
CA LEU A 240 -7.11 6.02 17.56
C LEU A 240 -7.97 7.29 17.69
N ASN A 241 -8.76 7.60 16.67
CA ASN A 241 -9.74 8.71 16.65
C ASN A 241 -9.08 10.02 17.12
N THR A 242 -8.07 10.46 16.40
CA THR A 242 -7.30 11.64 16.76
C THR A 242 -7.94 12.90 16.18
N PRO A 243 -8.39 13.88 17.00
CA PRO A 243 -8.95 15.13 16.50
C PRO A 243 -7.92 15.93 15.69
N LEU A 244 -8.36 16.48 14.55
CA LEU A 244 -7.49 17.27 13.66
C LEU A 244 -6.93 18.52 14.35
N GLU A 245 -7.67 19.12 15.26
CA GLU A 245 -7.25 20.28 16.03
C GLU A 245 -5.96 20.03 16.82
N ILE A 246 -5.81 18.83 17.40
CA ILE A 246 -4.62 18.43 18.15
C ILE A 246 -3.40 18.37 17.24
N LEU A 247 -3.58 17.90 16.00
CA LEU A 247 -2.51 17.74 15.02
C LEU A 247 -1.99 19.09 14.45
N LYS A 248 -2.66 20.19 14.78
CA LYS A 248 -2.29 21.57 14.37
C LYS A 248 -1.60 22.37 15.49
N LEU A 249 -1.62 21.87 16.72
CA LEU A 249 -1.05 22.54 17.88
C LEU A 249 0.48 22.64 17.85
N PRO A 250 1.09 23.48 18.72
CA PRO A 250 2.52 23.40 19.00
C PRO A 250 2.94 22.03 19.51
N GLU A 251 4.20 21.62 19.27
CA GLU A 251 4.68 20.25 19.48
C GLU A 251 4.36 19.70 20.89
N ASN A 252 4.78 20.43 21.93
CA ASN A 252 4.57 19.98 23.32
C ASN A 252 3.09 19.77 23.66
N GLU A 253 2.22 20.66 23.21
CA GLU A 253 0.79 20.55 23.42
C GLU A 253 0.19 19.36 22.65
N ALA A 254 0.55 19.21 21.38
CA ALA A 254 0.07 18.14 20.52
C ALA A 254 0.44 16.78 21.11
N VAL A 255 1.72 16.58 21.49
CA VAL A 255 2.22 15.35 22.09
C VAL A 255 1.50 15.02 23.39
N ASN A 256 1.40 15.99 24.32
CA ASN A 256 0.76 15.77 25.61
C ASN A 256 -0.74 15.45 25.47
N LYS A 257 -1.48 16.17 24.62
CA LYS A 257 -2.90 15.90 24.36
C LYS A 257 -3.12 14.55 23.71
N PHE A 258 -2.32 14.21 22.70
CA PHE A 258 -2.40 12.89 22.06
C PHE A 258 -2.19 11.77 23.07
N HIS A 259 -1.13 11.83 23.88
CA HIS A 259 -0.88 10.80 24.90
C HIS A 259 -1.97 10.75 25.98
N SER A 260 -2.52 11.89 26.37
CA SER A 260 -3.66 11.93 27.31
C SER A 260 -4.88 11.19 26.74
N ILE A 261 -5.15 11.34 25.43
CA ILE A 261 -6.24 10.63 24.76
C ILE A 261 -5.97 9.13 24.78
N ILE A 262 -4.77 8.70 24.35
CA ILE A 262 -4.44 7.27 24.26
C ILE A 262 -4.50 6.59 25.64
N LYS A 263 -3.99 7.23 26.68
CA LYS A 263 -4.04 6.70 28.06
C LYS A 263 -5.45 6.50 28.62
N LYS A 264 -6.42 7.27 28.15
CA LYS A 264 -7.83 7.17 28.59
C LYS A 264 -8.60 6.08 27.85
N LYS A 265 -8.11 5.63 26.72
CA LYS A 265 -8.76 4.62 25.89
C LYS A 265 -8.47 3.21 26.40
N ARG A 266 -9.47 2.37 26.29
CA ARG A 266 -9.30 0.92 26.43
C ARG A 266 -8.88 0.35 25.08
N SER A 267 -8.03 -0.69 25.09
CA SER A 267 -7.66 -1.40 23.88
C SER A 267 -8.04 -2.86 24.03
N LYS A 268 -8.50 -3.45 22.91
CA LYS A 268 -8.74 -4.89 22.80
C LYS A 268 -8.06 -5.46 21.58
N ILE A 269 -7.63 -6.73 21.68
CA ILE A 269 -7.04 -7.46 20.55
C ILE A 269 -8.15 -8.22 19.83
N LEU A 270 -8.20 -8.06 18.51
CA LEU A 270 -9.07 -8.81 17.61
C LEU A 270 -8.23 -9.83 16.84
N PHE A 271 -8.65 -11.09 16.89
CA PHE A 271 -8.01 -12.15 16.12
C PHE A 271 -8.76 -12.38 14.79
N PRO A 272 -8.04 -12.66 13.70
CA PRO A 272 -8.69 -12.92 12.42
C PRO A 272 -9.53 -14.23 12.45
N PRO A 273 -10.69 -14.28 11.77
CA PRO A 273 -11.27 -13.21 10.97
C PRO A 273 -12.05 -12.19 11.82
N PHE A 274 -11.89 -10.89 11.51
CA PHE A 274 -12.71 -9.83 12.10
C PHE A 274 -13.08 -8.77 11.05
N LYS A 275 -14.06 -7.92 11.36
CA LYS A 275 -14.53 -6.87 10.45
C LYS A 275 -14.12 -5.49 10.95
N ILE A 276 -13.51 -4.71 10.06
CA ILE A 276 -13.25 -3.27 10.24
C ILE A 276 -13.94 -2.53 9.10
N GLU A 277 -14.86 -1.63 9.44
CA GLU A 277 -15.72 -0.95 8.47
C GLU A 277 -16.43 -1.96 7.56
N ASN A 278 -16.15 -1.93 6.26
CA ASN A 278 -16.71 -2.86 5.27
C ASN A 278 -15.74 -4.00 4.87
N THR A 279 -14.59 -4.13 5.55
CA THR A 279 -13.54 -5.09 5.19
C THR A 279 -13.45 -6.22 6.21
N ILE A 280 -13.46 -7.46 5.74
CA ILE A 280 -13.14 -8.64 6.55
C ILE A 280 -11.62 -8.83 6.51
N VAL A 281 -11.00 -8.80 7.68
CA VAL A 281 -9.56 -8.99 7.88
C VAL A 281 -9.30 -10.44 8.25
N THR A 282 -8.44 -11.12 7.49
CA THR A 282 -8.11 -12.55 7.68
C THR A 282 -6.63 -12.82 7.90
N GLU A 283 -5.76 -11.81 7.79
CA GLU A 283 -4.32 -12.02 7.66
C GLU A 283 -3.48 -11.48 8.83
N TYR A 284 -4.06 -10.62 9.66
CA TYR A 284 -3.36 -9.98 10.78
C TYR A 284 -4.31 -9.72 11.95
N ALA A 285 -3.75 -9.57 13.14
CA ALA A 285 -4.53 -9.16 14.30
C ALA A 285 -4.81 -7.65 14.30
N GLY A 286 -5.89 -7.25 14.98
CA GLY A 286 -6.24 -5.84 15.18
C GLY A 286 -6.07 -5.43 16.63
N ILE A 287 -5.53 -4.25 16.90
CA ILE A 287 -5.63 -3.59 18.20
C ILE A 287 -6.62 -2.46 18.03
N LEU A 288 -7.77 -2.60 18.64
CA LEU A 288 -8.87 -1.64 18.59
C LEU A 288 -8.83 -0.75 19.83
N PHE A 289 -8.85 0.56 19.63
CA PHE A 289 -8.95 1.55 20.70
C PHE A 289 -10.40 2.07 20.79
N GLU A 290 -10.97 1.98 22.01
CA GLU A 290 -12.35 2.39 22.34
C GLU A 290 -12.38 3.52 23.36
#